data_83e0adc930421692dda434e0d3f43862
#
_entry.id   83e0adc930421692dda434e0d3f43862
#
_cell.length_a   1.000
_cell.length_b   1.000
_cell.length_c   1.000
_cell.angle_alpha   90.00
_cell.angle_beta   90.00
_cell.angle_gamma   90.00
#
_symmetry.space_group_name_H-M   'P 1'
#
loop_
_entity.id
_entity.type
_entity.pdbx_description
1 polymer ?
#
loop_
_entity_poly.entity_id
_entity_poly.type
_entity_poly.pdbx_seq_one_letter_code
_entity_poly.pdbx_strand_id
1 'polypeptide(L)'
;MAARGIRNNNPGNIRWKDKWQGLKPNGKEQDKEFCVFISPEYGIRAMARILRNYHDIYKISTVAGIIHRWAPPSENDTVSYIRHVSQILKVDSDETINIKDNNVMIKLIKAIIQHENGEQPYKDEQILKGIKMI
;
A
#
# COMPACT_ATOMS: atom_id res chain seq x y z
N MET A 1 -9.86 -12.37 -14.48
CA MET A 1 -8.82 -11.35 -14.75
C MET A 1 -8.34 -10.73 -13.45
N ALA A 2 -7.05 -10.49 -13.35
CA ALA A 2 -6.50 -9.80 -12.19
C ALA A 2 -6.91 -8.33 -12.18
N ALA A 3 -7.06 -7.76 -10.99
CA ALA A 3 -7.30 -6.34 -10.81
C ALA A 3 -6.12 -5.52 -11.38
N ARG A 4 -6.38 -4.26 -11.69
CA ARG A 4 -5.40 -3.36 -12.34
C ARG A 4 -4.09 -3.27 -11.56
N GLY A 5 -4.17 -3.09 -10.24
CA GLY A 5 -2.95 -3.01 -9.41
C GLY A 5 -2.15 -4.30 -9.43
N ILE A 6 -2.83 -5.44 -9.44
CA ILE A 6 -2.14 -6.74 -9.51
C ILE A 6 -1.46 -6.91 -10.87
N ARG A 7 -2.14 -6.56 -11.97
CA ARG A 7 -1.56 -6.63 -13.32
C ARG A 7 -0.32 -5.74 -13.47
N ASN A 8 -0.31 -4.62 -12.79
CA ASN A 8 0.79 -3.64 -12.87
C ASN A 8 1.93 -3.94 -11.90
N ASN A 9 1.86 -5.02 -11.12
CA ASN A 9 2.78 -5.27 -10.00
C ASN A 9 2.83 -4.06 -9.04
N ASN A 10 1.73 -3.34 -8.97
CA ASN A 10 1.56 -2.13 -8.18
C ASN A 10 0.29 -2.27 -7.33
N PRO A 11 0.30 -3.18 -6.33
CA PRO A 11 -0.93 -3.51 -5.61
C PRO A 11 -1.48 -2.37 -4.75
N GLY A 12 -0.71 -1.33 -4.51
CA GLY A 12 -1.18 -0.12 -3.82
C GLY A 12 -1.74 0.94 -4.75
N ASN A 13 -1.78 0.70 -6.06
CA ASN A 13 -2.26 1.65 -7.06
C ASN A 13 -1.58 3.02 -6.93
N ILE A 14 -0.25 3.00 -6.80
CA ILE A 14 0.56 4.22 -6.68
C ILE A 14 0.59 4.92 -8.04
N ARG A 15 0.29 6.23 -8.03
CA ARG A 15 0.27 7.03 -9.27
C ARG A 15 1.68 7.44 -9.69
N TRP A 16 1.85 7.71 -10.98
CA TRP A 16 3.11 8.26 -11.52
C TRP A 16 3.35 9.64 -10.89
N LYS A 17 4.39 9.73 -10.07
CA LYS A 17 4.78 10.97 -9.41
C LYS A 17 6.25 10.94 -9.05
N ASP A 18 6.70 9.89 -8.40
CA ASP A 18 8.08 9.75 -7.93
C ASP A 18 8.81 8.70 -8.76
N LYS A 19 10.13 8.74 -8.68
CA LYS A 19 10.99 7.75 -9.34
C LYS A 19 11.27 6.61 -8.37
N TRP A 20 10.50 5.55 -8.48
CA TRP A 20 10.67 4.37 -7.65
C TRP A 20 11.71 3.41 -8.24
N GLN A 21 12.36 2.64 -7.39
CA GLN A 21 13.14 1.50 -7.86
C GLN A 21 12.21 0.45 -8.44
N GLY A 22 12.67 -0.24 -9.48
CA GLY A 22 11.92 -1.34 -10.07
C GLY A 22 10.77 -0.94 -10.98
N LEU A 23 10.70 0.31 -11.40
CA LEU A 23 9.72 0.72 -12.40
C LEU A 23 10.03 0.02 -13.73
N LYS A 24 8.98 -0.46 -14.39
CA LYS A 24 9.11 -1.11 -15.69
C LYS A 24 9.50 -0.08 -16.75
N PRO A 25 10.52 -0.35 -17.60
CA PRO A 25 10.81 0.53 -18.73
C PRO A 25 9.57 0.72 -19.60
N ASN A 26 9.29 1.96 -19.97
CA ASN A 26 8.11 2.29 -20.78
C ASN A 26 6.78 1.87 -20.14
N GLY A 27 6.72 1.80 -18.81
CA GLY A 27 5.49 1.41 -18.10
C GLY A 27 4.30 2.30 -18.38
N LYS A 28 4.53 3.58 -18.70
CA LYS A 28 3.45 4.51 -19.05
C LYS A 28 2.69 4.11 -20.32
N GLU A 29 3.28 3.31 -21.16
CA GLU A 29 2.60 2.75 -22.34
C GLU A 29 1.58 1.70 -21.91
N GLN A 30 1.86 0.99 -20.81
CA GLN A 30 0.95 -0.01 -20.25
C GLN A 30 -0.15 0.63 -19.41
N ASP A 31 0.19 1.64 -18.61
CA ASP A 31 -0.76 2.34 -17.76
C ASP A 31 -0.33 3.81 -17.59
N LYS A 32 -1.18 4.72 -18.01
CA LYS A 32 -0.88 6.16 -17.97
C LYS A 32 -1.12 6.78 -16.61
N GLU A 33 -1.91 6.15 -15.76
CA GLU A 33 -2.29 6.70 -14.46
C GLU A 33 -1.47 6.13 -13.30
N PHE A 34 -1.22 4.82 -13.32
CA PHE A 34 -0.60 4.11 -12.21
C PHE A 34 0.74 3.53 -12.62
N CYS A 35 1.68 3.56 -11.67
CA CYS A 35 2.99 2.96 -11.87
C CYS A 35 2.88 1.49 -12.26
N VAL A 36 3.84 1.04 -13.05
CA VAL A 36 4.00 -0.37 -13.40
C VAL A 36 5.39 -0.78 -12.93
N PHE A 37 5.45 -1.81 -12.09
CA PHE A 37 6.72 -2.32 -11.57
C PHE A 37 7.13 -3.60 -12.28
N ILE A 38 8.42 -3.93 -12.24
CA ILE A 38 8.93 -5.14 -12.87
C ILE A 38 8.58 -6.41 -12.08
N SER A 39 8.27 -6.26 -10.79
CA SER A 39 7.82 -7.38 -9.95
C SER A 39 6.94 -6.87 -8.81
N PRO A 40 6.11 -7.74 -8.22
CA PRO A 40 5.28 -7.35 -7.08
C PRO A 40 6.08 -6.84 -5.88
N GLU A 41 7.27 -7.39 -5.64
CA GLU A 41 8.12 -6.99 -4.52
C GLU A 41 8.50 -5.52 -4.61
N TYR A 42 8.78 -5.00 -5.80
CA TYR A 42 9.09 -3.59 -5.96
C TYR A 42 7.86 -2.69 -5.72
N GLY A 43 6.68 -3.13 -6.14
CA GLY A 43 5.45 -2.42 -5.83
C GLY A 43 5.16 -2.38 -4.33
N ILE A 44 5.40 -3.50 -3.65
CA ILE A 44 5.25 -3.61 -2.20
C ILE A 44 6.32 -2.77 -1.48
N ARG A 45 7.54 -2.77 -1.99
CA ARG A 45 8.62 -1.90 -1.48
C ARG A 45 8.18 -0.44 -1.48
N ALA A 46 7.61 0.02 -2.57
CA ALA A 46 7.12 1.39 -2.68
C ALA A 46 6.03 1.69 -1.66
N MET A 47 5.08 0.77 -1.47
CA MET A 47 4.06 0.90 -0.42
C MET A 47 4.70 1.04 0.96
N ALA A 48 5.61 0.14 1.28
CA ALA A 48 6.27 0.12 2.58
C ALA A 48 7.05 1.42 2.85
N ARG A 49 7.73 1.94 1.83
CA ARG A 49 8.47 3.21 1.95
C ARG A 49 7.52 4.36 2.23
N ILE A 50 6.42 4.45 1.51
CA ILE A 50 5.43 5.51 1.72
C ILE A 50 4.87 5.44 3.15
N LEU A 51 4.45 4.25 3.58
CA LEU A 51 3.87 4.04 4.90
C LEU A 51 4.88 4.32 6.01
N ARG A 52 6.14 3.90 5.83
CA ARG A 52 7.21 4.17 6.78
C ARG A 52 7.46 5.67 6.90
N ASN A 53 7.41 6.39 5.78
CA ASN A 53 7.57 7.85 5.79
C ASN A 53 6.41 8.54 6.52
N TYR A 54 5.20 8.03 6.42
CA TYR A 54 4.07 8.58 7.19
C TYR A 54 4.38 8.55 8.69
N HIS A 55 4.95 7.46 9.15
CA HIS A 55 5.35 7.33 10.56
C HIS A 55 6.57 8.21 10.90
N ASP A 56 7.64 8.07 10.13
CA ASP A 56 8.94 8.67 10.49
C ASP A 56 8.97 10.19 10.27
N ILE A 57 8.37 10.66 9.17
CA ILE A 57 8.42 12.07 8.80
C ILE A 57 7.21 12.84 9.35
N TYR A 58 6.01 12.28 9.17
CA TYR A 58 4.77 12.98 9.48
C TYR A 58 4.16 12.59 10.82
N LYS A 59 4.76 11.63 11.53
CA LYS A 59 4.32 11.19 12.87
C LYS A 59 2.88 10.66 12.88
N ILE A 60 2.47 10.03 11.80
CA ILE A 60 1.14 9.41 11.67
C ILE A 60 1.25 7.97 12.12
N SER A 61 0.43 7.56 13.10
CA SER A 61 0.53 6.21 13.69
C SER A 61 -0.81 5.53 13.93
N THR A 62 -1.92 6.08 13.42
CA THR A 62 -3.23 5.45 13.53
C THR A 62 -3.72 5.03 12.15
N VAL A 63 -4.60 4.01 12.10
CA VAL A 63 -5.20 3.59 10.82
C VAL A 63 -5.92 4.77 10.17
N ALA A 64 -6.70 5.52 10.94
CA ALA A 64 -7.43 6.68 10.40
C ALA A 64 -6.48 7.68 9.75
N GLY A 65 -5.40 8.04 10.43
CA GLY A 65 -4.42 9.01 9.90
C GLY A 65 -3.70 8.48 8.66
N ILE A 66 -3.28 7.21 8.69
CA ILE A 66 -2.59 6.57 7.58
C ILE A 66 -3.48 6.54 6.34
N ILE A 67 -4.70 6.05 6.48
CA ILE A 67 -5.59 5.89 5.33
C ILE A 67 -6.11 7.23 4.83
N HIS A 68 -6.33 8.21 5.71
CA HIS A 68 -6.72 9.55 5.29
C HIS A 68 -5.67 10.18 4.37
N ARG A 69 -4.40 9.91 4.62
CA ARG A 69 -3.31 10.40 3.78
C ARG A 69 -3.11 9.53 2.54
N TRP A 70 -3.23 8.22 2.67
CA TRP A 70 -3.10 7.27 1.56
C TRP A 70 -4.22 7.43 0.53
N ALA A 71 -5.44 7.60 1.00
CA ALA A 71 -6.65 7.64 0.19
C ALA A 71 -7.52 8.83 0.60
N PRO A 72 -7.14 10.07 0.24
CA PRO A 72 -7.84 11.27 0.70
C PRO A 72 -9.30 11.35 0.21
N PRO A 73 -10.18 12.00 0.98
CA PRO A 73 -11.62 12.04 0.67
C PRO A 73 -11.98 12.67 -0.68
N SER A 74 -11.10 13.48 -1.25
CA SER A 74 -11.34 14.09 -2.56
C SER A 74 -11.42 13.06 -3.68
N GLU A 75 -10.85 11.86 -3.50
CA GLU A 75 -10.76 10.82 -4.52
C GLU A 75 -11.31 9.47 -4.08
N ASN A 76 -11.68 9.32 -2.79
CA ASN A 76 -12.01 8.03 -2.21
C ASN A 76 -13.15 8.13 -1.21
N ASP A 77 -13.84 7.01 -0.96
CA ASP A 77 -14.68 6.84 0.21
C ASP A 77 -13.78 6.46 1.39
N THR A 78 -13.15 7.47 1.96
CA THR A 78 -12.13 7.29 2.99
C THR A 78 -12.70 6.66 4.25
N VAL A 79 -13.93 7.00 4.63
CA VAL A 79 -14.58 6.43 5.83
C VAL A 79 -14.73 4.92 5.69
N SER A 80 -15.23 4.44 4.56
CA SER A 80 -15.35 3.00 4.31
C SER A 80 -13.98 2.31 4.26
N TYR A 81 -12.99 2.98 3.69
CA TYR A 81 -11.64 2.45 3.59
C TYR A 81 -11.02 2.27 4.99
N ILE A 82 -11.13 3.30 5.83
CA ILE A 82 -10.65 3.24 7.22
C ILE A 82 -11.32 2.11 7.97
N ARG A 83 -12.65 1.98 7.84
CA ARG A 83 -13.41 0.92 8.50
C ARG A 83 -12.93 -0.46 8.07
N HIS A 84 -12.76 -0.67 6.78
CA HIS A 84 -12.34 -1.96 6.22
C HIS A 84 -10.95 -2.36 6.74
N VAL A 85 -9.98 -1.43 6.68
CA VAL A 85 -8.62 -1.70 7.15
C VAL A 85 -8.61 -1.96 8.66
N SER A 86 -9.34 -1.15 9.43
CA SER A 86 -9.42 -1.33 10.88
C SER A 86 -10.02 -2.69 11.27
N GLN A 87 -11.03 -3.14 10.54
CA GLN A 87 -11.63 -4.46 10.75
C GLN A 87 -10.65 -5.58 10.47
N ILE A 88 -9.88 -5.48 9.39
CA ILE A 88 -8.88 -6.50 9.04
C ILE A 88 -7.77 -6.55 10.08
N LEU A 89 -7.31 -5.41 10.56
CA LEU A 89 -6.27 -5.34 11.58
C LEU A 89 -6.79 -5.62 12.99
N LYS A 90 -8.10 -5.62 13.17
CA LYS A 90 -8.76 -5.82 14.47
C LYS A 90 -8.33 -4.78 15.50
N VAL A 91 -8.29 -3.52 15.08
CA VAL A 91 -7.96 -2.37 15.93
C VAL A 91 -9.00 -1.29 15.74
N ASP A 92 -9.12 -0.39 16.71
CA ASP A 92 -9.90 0.83 16.52
C ASP A 92 -9.15 1.77 15.57
N SER A 93 -9.88 2.56 14.80
CA SER A 93 -9.28 3.43 13.78
C SER A 93 -8.36 4.51 14.36
N ASP A 94 -8.55 4.88 15.62
CA ASP A 94 -7.75 5.89 16.32
C ASP A 94 -6.71 5.27 17.27
N GLU A 95 -6.60 3.95 17.27
CA GLU A 95 -5.61 3.24 18.07
C GLU A 95 -4.22 3.36 17.42
N THR A 96 -3.20 3.61 18.23
CA THR A 96 -1.82 3.66 17.74
C THR A 96 -1.36 2.27 17.34
N ILE A 97 -0.80 2.17 16.14
CA ILE A 97 -0.18 0.92 15.65
C ILE A 97 1.30 1.17 15.39
N ASN A 98 2.12 0.12 15.57
CA ASN A 98 3.56 0.21 15.36
C ASN A 98 3.94 -0.39 14.00
N ILE A 99 3.98 0.44 12.96
CA ILE A 99 4.29 -0.03 11.63
C ILE A 99 5.76 -0.39 11.42
N LYS A 100 6.63 -0.10 12.40
CA LYS A 100 8.01 -0.58 12.38
C LYS A 100 8.09 -2.07 12.69
N ASP A 101 7.08 -2.61 13.35
CA ASP A 101 6.94 -4.06 13.53
C ASP A 101 6.55 -4.67 12.18
N ASN A 102 7.35 -5.59 11.67
CA ASN A 102 7.12 -6.19 10.36
C ASN A 102 5.78 -6.92 10.28
N ASN A 103 5.32 -7.55 11.36
CA ASN A 103 4.03 -8.23 11.36
C ASN A 103 2.88 -7.24 11.21
N VAL A 104 2.97 -6.09 11.85
CA VAL A 104 1.97 -5.03 11.72
C VAL A 104 2.00 -4.45 10.30
N MET A 105 3.18 -4.18 9.78
CA MET A 105 3.34 -3.65 8.42
C MET A 105 2.78 -4.64 7.38
N ILE A 106 3.04 -5.93 7.52
CA ILE A 106 2.50 -6.96 6.64
C ILE A 106 0.98 -6.91 6.64
N LYS A 107 0.35 -6.88 7.81
CA LYS A 107 -1.11 -6.84 7.93
C LYS A 107 -1.69 -5.58 7.31
N LEU A 108 -1.06 -4.44 7.54
CA LEU A 108 -1.50 -3.17 6.98
C LEU A 108 -1.43 -3.19 5.45
N ILE A 109 -0.32 -3.64 4.90
CA ILE A 109 -0.14 -3.75 3.44
C ILE A 109 -1.17 -4.71 2.85
N LYS A 110 -1.38 -5.87 3.47
CA LYS A 110 -2.39 -6.83 3.00
C LYS A 110 -3.79 -6.23 2.98
N ALA A 111 -4.14 -5.46 4.02
CA ALA A 111 -5.44 -4.81 4.11
C ALA A 111 -5.62 -3.77 3.00
N ILE A 112 -4.60 -2.96 2.75
CA ILE A 112 -4.62 -1.96 1.67
C ILE A 112 -4.76 -2.66 0.31
N ILE A 113 -3.99 -3.71 0.06
CA ILE A 113 -4.05 -4.47 -1.19
C ILE A 113 -5.45 -5.04 -1.40
N GLN A 114 -6.04 -5.64 -0.37
CA GLN A 114 -7.39 -6.21 -0.44
C GLN A 114 -8.41 -5.12 -0.78
N HIS A 115 -8.31 -3.96 -0.16
CA HIS A 115 -9.25 -2.86 -0.43
C HIS A 115 -9.07 -2.32 -1.85
N GLU A 116 -7.83 -2.13 -2.30
CA GLU A 116 -7.54 -1.57 -3.61
C GLU A 116 -7.95 -2.49 -4.76
N ASN A 117 -7.81 -3.81 -4.57
CA ASN A 117 -7.91 -4.77 -5.68
C ASN A 117 -9.08 -5.74 -5.55
N GLY A 118 -9.73 -5.82 -4.39
CA GLY A 118 -10.73 -6.84 -4.13
C GLY A 118 -10.15 -8.23 -3.92
N GLU A 119 -8.83 -8.37 -3.97
CA GLU A 119 -8.10 -9.61 -3.77
C GLU A 119 -6.73 -9.31 -3.18
N GLN A 120 -6.16 -10.28 -2.48
CA GLN A 120 -4.81 -10.17 -1.92
C GLN A 120 -4.08 -11.51 -2.19
N PRO A 121 -3.38 -11.64 -3.34
CA PRO A 121 -2.81 -12.93 -3.75
C PRO A 121 -1.41 -13.21 -3.20
N TYR A 122 -0.78 -12.27 -2.50
CA TYR A 122 0.61 -12.40 -2.09
C TYR A 122 0.76 -13.11 -0.75
N LYS A 123 1.79 -13.95 -0.64
CA LYS A 123 2.15 -14.61 0.62
C LYS A 123 2.89 -13.64 1.52
N ASP A 124 2.84 -13.88 2.83
CA ASP A 124 3.52 -13.04 3.83
C ASP A 124 5.02 -12.91 3.55
N GLU A 125 5.68 -13.99 3.13
CA GLU A 125 7.12 -13.98 2.79
C GLU A 125 7.42 -13.03 1.65
N GLN A 126 6.56 -12.98 0.64
CA GLN A 126 6.72 -12.09 -0.51
C GLN A 126 6.55 -10.62 -0.10
N ILE A 127 5.58 -10.35 0.74
CA ILE A 127 5.34 -9.01 1.28
C ILE A 127 6.52 -8.58 2.15
N LEU A 128 6.98 -9.48 3.02
CA LEU A 128 8.13 -9.21 3.87
C LEU A 128 9.39 -8.91 3.06
N LYS A 129 9.58 -9.61 1.94
CA LYS A 129 10.71 -9.35 1.04
C LYS A 129 10.68 -7.91 0.55
N GLY A 130 9.52 -7.42 0.11
CA GLY A 130 9.37 -6.03 -0.33
C GLY A 130 9.65 -5.04 0.81
N ILE A 131 9.16 -5.32 2.02
CA ILE A 131 9.40 -4.48 3.20
C ILE A 131 10.89 -4.38 3.51
N LYS A 132 11.60 -5.50 3.43
CA LYS A 132 13.04 -5.54 3.74
C LYS A 132 13.91 -4.86 2.68
N MET A 133 13.35 -4.51 1.55
CA MET A 133 14.06 -3.80 0.48
C MET A 133 14.14 -2.28 0.72
N ILE A 134 13.44 -1.74 1.69
CA ILE A 134 13.47 -0.29 1.99
C ILE A 134 14.68 0.11 2.82
#